data_a873cceb5a2479fcadba119bcec52e1f
#
_entry.id   a873cceb5a2479fcadba119bcec52e1f
#
_cell.length_a   1.000
_cell.length_b   1.000
_cell.length_c   1.000
_cell.angle_alpha   90.00
_cell.angle_beta   90.00
_cell.angle_gamma   90.00
#
_symmetry.space_group_name_H-M   'P 1'
#
loop_
_entity.id
_entity.type
_entity.pdbx_description
1 polymer ?
#
loop_
_entity_poly.entity_id
_entity_poly.type
_entity_poly.pdbx_seq_one_letter_code
_entity_poly.pdbx_strand_id
1 'polypeptide(L)'
;HGVVRHVGTQYMADVSRDALVVSVREGQVEIDGRFHQGRAREGQQVTLSGSQQPSILSIDRSGREWAWVARRTPAADVDGKTLHEFLVWACRETGLRLQFEGNAEAVARDTVLRGRIDAEPAEALRLRLATTALKWRIEEGVIHITDETR
;
A
#
# COMPACT_ATOMS: atom_id res chain seq x y z
N HIS A 1 -11.47 18.77 -18.43
CA HIS A 1 -11.28 18.31 -17.05
C HIS A 1 -12.18 17.11 -16.83
N GLY A 2 -11.71 16.13 -16.10
CA GLY A 2 -12.44 14.92 -15.76
C GLY A 2 -12.78 14.89 -14.27
N VAL A 3 -13.66 13.96 -13.88
CA VAL A 3 -13.99 13.68 -12.48
C VAL A 3 -13.41 12.33 -12.10
N VAL A 4 -12.76 12.26 -10.95
CA VAL A 4 -12.21 11.04 -10.36
C VAL A 4 -13.03 10.71 -9.11
N ARG A 5 -13.63 9.53 -9.06
CA ARG A 5 -14.39 9.04 -7.90
C ARG A 5 -13.68 7.83 -7.30
N HIS A 6 -13.58 7.81 -6.00
CA HIS A 6 -12.88 6.74 -5.27
C HIS A 6 -13.64 6.34 -3.99
N VAL A 7 -13.37 5.12 -3.52
CA VAL A 7 -13.84 4.61 -2.23
C VAL A 7 -12.67 3.91 -1.54
N GLY A 8 -12.17 4.50 -0.43
CA GLY A 8 -11.11 3.92 0.39
C GLY A 8 -9.81 3.59 -0.35
N THR A 9 -9.38 4.48 -1.26
CA THR A 9 -8.37 4.21 -2.28
C THR A 9 -7.10 5.03 -2.05
N GLN A 10 -5.93 4.44 -2.26
CA GLN A 10 -4.67 5.17 -2.42
C GLN A 10 -4.37 5.29 -3.92
N TYR A 11 -4.39 6.50 -4.42
CA TYR A 11 -4.11 6.78 -5.83
C TYR A 11 -3.39 8.11 -6.01
N MET A 12 -2.75 8.26 -7.15
CA MET A 12 -2.12 9.48 -7.63
C MET A 12 -2.77 9.87 -8.96
N ALA A 13 -3.12 11.14 -9.10
CA ALA A 13 -3.62 11.69 -10.34
C ALA A 13 -2.71 12.85 -10.78
N ASP A 14 -2.19 12.77 -11.99
CA ASP A 14 -1.42 13.81 -12.64
C ASP A 14 -2.19 14.36 -13.83
N VAL A 15 -2.40 15.66 -13.85
CA VAL A 15 -3.16 16.36 -14.87
C VAL A 15 -2.24 17.28 -15.64
N SER A 16 -2.02 17.00 -16.90
CA SER A 16 -1.36 17.87 -17.84
C SER A 16 -2.37 18.53 -18.82
N ARG A 17 -1.87 19.34 -19.77
CA ARG A 17 -2.74 19.97 -20.76
C ARG A 17 -3.49 18.94 -21.61
N ASP A 18 -2.84 17.85 -21.95
CA ASP A 18 -3.31 16.90 -22.95
C ASP A 18 -3.56 15.49 -22.39
N ALA A 19 -3.23 15.25 -21.12
CA ALA A 19 -3.35 13.93 -20.51
C ALA A 19 -3.79 13.99 -19.04
N LEU A 20 -4.56 12.98 -18.63
CA LEU A 20 -4.82 12.61 -17.26
C LEU A 20 -4.22 11.23 -17.01
N VAL A 21 -3.28 11.16 -16.07
CA VAL A 21 -2.65 9.91 -15.65
C VAL A 21 -3.14 9.58 -14.24
N VAL A 22 -3.74 8.40 -14.06
CA VAL A 22 -4.22 7.93 -12.76
C VAL A 22 -3.53 6.62 -12.42
N SER A 23 -2.76 6.62 -11.35
CA SER A 23 -2.05 5.45 -10.81
C SER A 23 -2.73 5.00 -9.52
N VAL A 24 -3.10 3.73 -9.42
CA VAL A 24 -3.81 3.18 -8.25
C VAL A 24 -2.91 2.21 -7.50
N ARG A 25 -2.62 2.54 -6.25
CA ARG A 25 -1.84 1.69 -5.35
C ARG A 25 -2.71 0.68 -4.62
N GLU A 26 -3.88 1.12 -4.16
CA GLU A 26 -4.84 0.31 -3.41
C GLU A 26 -6.27 0.68 -3.80
N GLY A 27 -7.12 -0.33 -3.98
CA GLY A 27 -8.53 -0.15 -4.29
C GLY A 27 -8.82 0.06 -5.78
N GLN A 28 -9.79 0.90 -6.08
CA GLN A 28 -10.28 1.14 -7.44
C GLN A 28 -10.71 2.58 -7.61
N VAL A 29 -10.44 3.15 -8.78
CA VAL A 29 -10.81 4.52 -9.16
C VAL A 29 -11.63 4.49 -10.43
N GLU A 30 -12.77 5.16 -10.44
CA GLU A 30 -13.54 5.47 -11.64
C GLU A 30 -13.11 6.83 -12.19
N ILE A 31 -12.87 6.88 -13.47
CA ILE A 31 -12.36 8.05 -14.17
C ILE A 31 -13.40 8.44 -15.21
N ASP A 32 -13.95 9.64 -15.06
CA ASP A 32 -14.88 10.23 -16.01
C ASP A 32 -14.19 11.41 -16.71
N GLY A 33 -13.57 11.12 -17.83
CA GLY A 33 -12.89 12.11 -18.67
C GLY A 33 -13.81 12.67 -19.73
N ARG A 34 -13.42 13.80 -20.32
CA ARG A 34 -14.21 14.51 -21.33
C ARG A 34 -14.60 13.65 -22.55
N PHE A 35 -13.72 12.73 -22.95
CA PHE A 35 -13.89 11.89 -24.14
C PHE A 35 -13.96 10.40 -23.82
N HIS A 36 -13.50 9.99 -22.65
CA HIS A 36 -13.41 8.59 -22.27
C HIS A 36 -13.79 8.41 -20.81
N GLN A 37 -14.52 7.36 -20.55
CA GLN A 37 -14.71 6.83 -19.20
C GLN A 37 -13.78 5.64 -19.01
N GLY A 38 -13.25 5.48 -17.82
CA GLY A 38 -12.31 4.41 -17.50
C GLY A 38 -12.39 4.01 -16.03
N ARG A 39 -11.75 2.89 -15.76
CA ARG A 39 -11.58 2.37 -14.41
C ARG A 39 -10.14 1.93 -14.23
N ALA A 40 -9.49 2.46 -13.21
CA ALA A 40 -8.17 2.01 -12.78
C ALA A 40 -8.31 1.15 -11.53
N ARG A 41 -7.66 0.00 -11.53
CA ARG A 41 -7.63 -0.94 -10.40
C ARG A 41 -6.27 -0.90 -9.73
N GLU A 42 -6.21 -1.50 -8.57
CA GLU A 42 -4.98 -1.72 -7.83
C GLU A 42 -3.85 -2.27 -8.72
N GLY A 43 -2.67 -1.64 -8.64
CA GLY A 43 -1.50 -1.98 -9.46
C GLY A 43 -1.60 -1.53 -10.91
N GLN A 44 -2.52 -0.63 -11.26
CA GLN A 44 -2.67 -0.11 -12.61
C GLN A 44 -2.43 1.41 -12.67
N GLN A 45 -1.87 1.83 -13.78
CA GLN A 45 -1.87 3.22 -14.25
C GLN A 45 -2.71 3.32 -15.52
N VAL A 46 -3.66 4.23 -15.51
CA VAL A 46 -4.49 4.55 -16.67
C VAL A 46 -4.13 5.95 -17.17
N THR A 47 -3.82 6.06 -18.45
CA THR A 47 -3.56 7.33 -19.13
C THR A 47 -4.66 7.63 -20.12
N LEU A 48 -5.31 8.78 -19.95
CA LEU A 48 -6.29 9.33 -20.88
C LEU A 48 -5.67 10.54 -21.60
N SER A 49 -5.51 10.46 -22.91
CA SER A 49 -4.92 11.55 -23.72
C SER A 49 -5.85 11.90 -24.88
N GLY A 50 -6.43 13.12 -24.85
CA GLY A 50 -7.27 13.63 -25.92
C GLY A 50 -8.36 12.65 -26.36
N SER A 51 -8.41 12.33 -27.65
CA SER A 51 -9.34 11.37 -28.25
C SER A 51 -8.77 9.96 -28.44
N GLN A 52 -7.54 9.71 -27.96
CA GLN A 52 -6.90 8.39 -28.07
C GLN A 52 -7.52 7.41 -27.07
N GLN A 53 -7.48 6.13 -27.41
CA GLN A 53 -7.95 5.09 -26.49
C GLN A 53 -7.12 5.10 -25.19
N PRO A 54 -7.75 4.83 -24.03
CA PRO A 54 -7.06 4.74 -22.75
C PRO A 54 -5.92 3.72 -22.80
N SER A 55 -4.74 4.13 -22.32
CA SER A 55 -3.61 3.22 -22.11
C SER A 55 -3.62 2.72 -20.69
N ILE A 56 -3.42 1.41 -20.50
CA ILE A 56 -3.36 0.77 -19.17
C ILE A 56 -2.01 0.08 -19.04
N LEU A 57 -1.27 0.43 -17.98
CA LEU A 57 0.01 -0.16 -17.63
C LEU A 57 -0.06 -0.75 -16.22
N SER A 58 0.67 -1.84 -15.99
CA SER A 58 0.92 -2.34 -14.64
C SER A 58 2.01 -1.51 -13.96
N ILE A 59 1.83 -1.19 -12.69
CA ILE A 59 2.77 -0.42 -11.88
C ILE A 59 3.18 -1.18 -10.62
N ASP A 60 4.37 -0.90 -10.10
CA ASP A 60 4.81 -1.40 -8.82
C ASP A 60 4.14 -0.60 -7.68
N ARG A 61 3.40 -1.28 -6.82
CA ARG A 61 2.70 -0.68 -5.67
C ARG A 61 3.64 -0.21 -4.56
N SER A 62 4.84 -0.78 -4.50
CA SER A 62 5.90 -0.46 -3.55
C SER A 62 7.02 0.40 -4.18
N GLY A 63 6.85 0.86 -5.41
CA GLY A 63 7.81 1.62 -6.18
C GLY A 63 8.14 3.00 -5.58
N ARG A 64 9.24 3.58 -6.06
CA ARG A 64 9.75 4.88 -5.58
C ARG A 64 8.77 6.04 -5.80
N GLU A 65 7.90 5.95 -6.78
CA GLU A 65 6.83 6.92 -7.07
C GLU A 65 5.89 7.13 -5.89
N TRP A 66 5.80 6.18 -4.96
CA TRP A 66 4.97 6.24 -3.77
C TRP A 66 5.72 6.72 -2.50
N ALA A 67 7.01 7.01 -2.59
CA ALA A 67 7.82 7.42 -1.44
C ALA A 67 7.30 8.68 -0.72
N TRP A 68 6.58 9.56 -1.43
CA TRP A 68 5.97 10.75 -0.86
C TRP A 68 4.83 10.41 0.13
N VAL A 69 4.14 9.28 -0.06
CA VAL A 69 3.09 8.81 0.88
C VAL A 69 3.73 8.49 2.22
N ALA A 70 4.81 7.70 2.23
CA ALA A 70 5.53 7.33 3.45
C ALA A 70 5.98 8.56 4.26
N ARG A 71 6.51 9.59 3.58
CA ARG A 71 6.94 10.84 4.23
C ARG A 71 5.82 11.68 4.83
N ARG A 72 4.58 11.44 4.45
CA ARG A 72 3.38 12.15 4.96
C ARG A 72 2.55 11.32 5.90
N THR A 73 2.89 10.05 6.07
CA THR A 73 2.19 9.15 6.98
C THR A 73 2.51 9.55 8.43
N PRO A 74 1.51 9.80 9.27
CA PRO A 74 1.75 10.09 10.69
C PRO A 74 2.42 8.92 11.39
N ALA A 75 3.19 9.22 12.43
CA ALA A 75 3.77 8.20 13.29
C ALA A 75 2.70 7.23 13.81
N ALA A 76 3.01 5.93 13.79
CA ALA A 76 2.07 4.91 14.24
C ALA A 76 1.93 4.92 15.76
N ASP A 77 0.74 5.22 16.24
CA ASP A 77 0.36 4.92 17.61
C ASP A 77 -0.06 3.45 17.68
N VAL A 78 0.78 2.64 18.32
CA VAL A 78 0.59 1.19 18.39
C VAL A 78 0.22 0.73 19.80
N ASP A 79 0.06 1.66 20.75
CA ASP A 79 -0.23 1.31 22.12
C ASP A 79 -1.56 0.56 22.25
N GLY A 80 -1.50 -0.65 22.78
CA GLY A 80 -2.65 -1.53 22.91
C GLY A 80 -3.12 -2.23 21.61
N LYS A 81 -2.50 -1.96 20.47
CA LYS A 81 -2.79 -2.66 19.22
C LYS A 81 -2.04 -3.98 19.13
N THR A 82 -2.58 -4.90 18.36
CA THR A 82 -1.90 -6.16 18.06
C THR A 82 -0.81 -5.97 17.01
N LEU A 83 0.18 -6.87 17.01
CA LEU A 83 1.18 -6.91 15.94
C LEU A 83 0.52 -7.10 14.56
N HIS A 84 -0.56 -7.89 14.49
CA HIS A 84 -1.33 -8.07 13.25
C HIS A 84 -1.88 -6.74 12.72
N GLU A 85 -2.54 -5.93 13.56
CA GLU A 85 -3.07 -4.62 13.16
C GLU A 85 -1.96 -3.67 12.69
N PHE A 86 -0.82 -3.69 13.37
CA PHE A 86 0.35 -2.93 12.96
C PHE A 86 0.89 -3.39 11.59
N LEU A 87 1.01 -4.71 11.36
CA LEU A 87 1.48 -5.25 10.10
C LEU A 87 0.56 -4.90 8.93
N VAL A 88 -0.76 -4.97 9.14
CA VAL A 88 -1.75 -4.53 8.15
C VAL A 88 -1.57 -3.06 7.80
N TRP A 89 -1.45 -2.19 8.83
CA TRP A 89 -1.18 -0.76 8.62
C TRP A 89 0.14 -0.53 7.86
N ALA A 90 1.24 -1.15 8.29
CA ALA A 90 2.55 -0.95 7.66
C ALA A 90 2.57 -1.43 6.20
N CYS A 91 1.93 -2.55 5.90
CA CYS A 91 1.80 -3.06 4.55
C CYS A 91 0.98 -2.12 3.66
N ARG A 92 -0.11 -1.57 4.18
CA ARG A 92 -0.90 -0.56 3.48
C ARG A 92 -0.06 0.68 3.14
N GLU A 93 0.69 1.21 4.11
CA GLU A 93 1.50 2.42 3.93
C GLU A 93 2.74 2.20 3.04
N THR A 94 3.27 0.98 2.97
CA THR A 94 4.42 0.62 2.11
C THR A 94 4.02 0.07 0.74
N GLY A 95 2.75 -0.31 0.54
CA GLY A 95 2.26 -0.96 -0.68
C GLY A 95 2.61 -2.45 -0.76
N LEU A 96 3.19 -3.03 0.28
CA LEU A 96 3.45 -4.46 0.36
C LEU A 96 2.15 -5.25 0.57
N ARG A 97 2.13 -6.48 0.09
CA ARG A 97 1.10 -7.46 0.43
C ARG A 97 1.57 -8.28 1.62
N LEU A 98 0.68 -8.55 2.57
CA LEU A 98 0.97 -9.34 3.77
C LEU A 98 0.57 -10.78 3.56
N GLN A 99 1.49 -11.71 3.84
CA GLN A 99 1.24 -13.14 3.82
C GLN A 99 1.81 -13.80 5.07
N PHE A 100 0.99 -14.55 5.77
CA PHE A 100 1.39 -15.35 6.91
C PHE A 100 1.55 -16.81 6.52
N GLU A 101 2.54 -17.48 7.11
CA GLU A 101 2.80 -18.90 6.95
C GLU A 101 2.84 -19.57 8.33
N GLY A 102 2.41 -20.81 8.42
CA GLY A 102 2.34 -21.54 9.68
C GLY A 102 1.35 -20.92 10.68
N ASN A 103 1.79 -20.76 11.92
CA ASN A 103 1.00 -20.17 13.00
C ASN A 103 1.28 -18.66 13.21
N ALA A 104 2.04 -18.03 12.31
CA ALA A 104 2.51 -16.65 12.46
C ALA A 104 1.37 -15.63 12.60
N GLU A 105 0.24 -15.85 11.93
CA GLU A 105 -0.93 -14.97 12.05
C GLU A 105 -1.53 -15.01 13.47
N ALA A 106 -1.67 -16.18 14.07
CA ALA A 106 -2.17 -16.31 15.44
C ALA A 106 -1.21 -15.63 16.44
N VAL A 107 0.09 -15.86 16.29
CA VAL A 107 1.12 -15.18 17.10
C VAL A 107 1.02 -13.65 16.95
N ALA A 108 0.83 -13.15 15.75
CA ALA A 108 0.70 -11.72 15.50
C ALA A 108 -0.59 -11.13 16.10
N ARG A 109 -1.70 -11.88 16.12
CA ARG A 109 -2.97 -11.47 16.75
C ARG A 109 -2.89 -11.44 18.28
N ASP A 110 -2.12 -12.36 18.87
CA ASP A 110 -1.97 -12.48 20.32
C ASP A 110 -0.89 -11.52 20.88
N THR A 111 0.00 -11.00 20.03
CA THR A 111 1.08 -10.09 20.44
C THR A 111 0.57 -8.65 20.52
N VAL A 112 0.44 -8.12 21.75
CA VAL A 112 0.04 -6.72 21.99
C VAL A 112 1.27 -5.83 22.02
N LEU A 113 1.22 -4.75 21.26
CA LEU A 113 2.28 -3.74 21.18
C LEU A 113 2.09 -2.65 22.22
N ARG A 114 3.18 -1.97 22.56
CA ARG A 114 3.21 -0.84 23.50
C ARG A 114 3.93 0.34 22.87
N GLY A 115 3.43 1.53 23.19
CA GLY A 115 4.06 2.81 22.88
C GLY A 115 3.77 3.33 21.49
N ARG A 116 4.65 4.20 21.01
CA ARG A 116 4.55 4.88 19.71
C ARG A 116 5.79 4.58 18.89
N ILE A 117 5.65 4.51 17.56
CA ILE A 117 6.77 4.36 16.64
C ILE A 117 6.89 5.65 15.84
N ASP A 118 7.99 6.37 16.10
CA ASP A 118 8.32 7.60 15.36
C ASP A 118 9.36 7.28 14.28
N ALA A 119 8.90 6.57 13.26
CA ALA A 119 9.69 6.17 12.11
C ALA A 119 8.80 6.05 10.87
N GLU A 120 9.39 6.15 9.68
CA GLU A 120 8.66 5.88 8.44
C GLU A 120 8.15 4.42 8.40
N PRO A 121 7.03 4.13 7.72
CA PRO A 121 6.38 2.81 7.78
C PRO A 121 7.29 1.62 7.47
N ALA A 122 8.20 1.76 6.49
CA ALA A 122 9.13 0.68 6.14
C ALA A 122 10.18 0.43 7.23
N GLU A 123 10.67 1.49 7.88
CA GLU A 123 11.59 1.39 9.00
C GLU A 123 10.88 0.86 10.24
N ALA A 124 9.69 1.38 10.55
CA ALA A 124 8.83 0.91 11.63
C ALA A 124 8.56 -0.61 11.52
N LEU A 125 8.28 -1.09 10.31
CA LEU A 125 8.07 -2.51 10.01
C LEU A 125 9.31 -3.35 10.38
N ARG A 126 10.49 -2.93 9.91
CA ARG A 126 11.75 -3.63 10.20
C ARG A 126 12.08 -3.64 11.70
N LEU A 127 11.95 -2.49 12.36
CA LEU A 127 12.22 -2.36 13.78
C LEU A 127 11.32 -3.25 14.63
N ARG A 128 10.02 -3.30 14.32
CA ARG A 128 9.08 -4.15 15.07
C ARG A 128 9.31 -5.62 14.83
N LEU A 129 9.47 -6.05 13.60
CA LEU A 129 9.73 -7.46 13.31
C LEU A 129 11.05 -7.95 13.92
N ALA A 130 12.08 -7.10 13.98
CA ALA A 130 13.34 -7.42 14.64
C ALA A 130 13.20 -7.68 16.16
N THR A 131 12.14 -7.21 16.81
CA THR A 131 11.86 -7.42 18.25
C THR A 131 10.93 -8.60 18.51
N THR A 132 10.52 -9.32 17.49
CA THR A 132 9.64 -10.50 17.58
C THR A 132 10.42 -11.80 17.32
N ALA A 133 9.83 -12.92 17.72
CA ALA A 133 10.35 -14.25 17.37
C ALA A 133 9.94 -14.68 15.93
N LEU A 134 9.21 -13.84 15.21
CA LEU A 134 8.78 -14.13 13.85
C LEU A 134 9.92 -13.87 12.85
N LYS A 135 10.06 -14.74 11.88
CA LYS A 135 10.92 -14.51 10.71
C LYS A 135 10.14 -13.85 9.59
N TRP A 136 10.84 -13.10 8.78
CA TRP A 136 10.22 -12.42 7.65
C TRP A 136 11.17 -12.28 6.48
N ARG A 137 10.60 -12.23 5.28
CA ARG A 137 11.28 -11.89 4.04
C ARG A 137 10.37 -11.07 3.14
N ILE A 138 10.95 -10.27 2.26
CA ILE A 138 10.20 -9.52 1.24
C ILE A 138 10.64 -10.01 -0.13
N GLU A 139 9.69 -10.50 -0.90
CA GLU A 139 9.90 -10.98 -2.26
C GLU A 139 8.75 -10.49 -3.15
N GLU A 140 9.06 -9.91 -4.28
CA GLU A 140 8.09 -9.45 -5.29
C GLU A 140 6.93 -8.59 -4.73
N GLY A 141 7.23 -7.69 -3.78
CA GLY A 141 6.24 -6.83 -3.15
C GLY A 141 5.32 -7.53 -2.15
N VAL A 142 5.67 -8.74 -1.74
CA VAL A 142 5.01 -9.50 -0.68
C VAL A 142 5.93 -9.62 0.51
N ILE A 143 5.44 -9.31 1.71
CA ILE A 143 6.11 -9.67 2.96
C ILE A 143 5.55 -10.99 3.47
N HIS A 144 6.39 -11.98 3.55
CA HIS A 144 6.11 -13.30 4.12
C HIS A 144 6.55 -13.30 5.57
N ILE A 145 5.67 -13.71 6.45
CA ILE A 145 5.92 -13.79 7.90
C ILE A 145 5.69 -15.22 8.35
N THR A 146 6.72 -15.80 8.98
CA THR A 146 6.72 -17.19 9.44
C THR A 146 6.99 -17.24 10.94
N ASP A 147 6.45 -18.25 11.61
CA ASP A 147 6.85 -18.60 12.97
C ASP A 147 7.90 -19.72 12.95
N GLU A 148 8.80 -19.70 13.92
CA GLU A 148 9.82 -20.75 14.08
C GLU A 148 9.29 -21.98 14.83
N THR A 149 7.99 -22.16 14.97
CA THR A 149 7.49 -23.34 15.69
C THR A 149 7.76 -24.60 14.88
N ARG A 150 8.82 -25.30 15.27
CA ARG A 150 9.03 -26.70 14.90
C ARG A 150 7.97 -27.59 15.53
#